data_f98a01e84b30f327d088671121c728e9
#
_entry.id   f98a01e84b30f327d088671121c728e9
#
_cell.length_a   1.000
_cell.length_b   1.000
_cell.length_c   1.000
_cell.angle_alpha   90.00
_cell.angle_beta   90.00
_cell.angle_gamma   90.00
#
_symmetry.space_group_name_H-M   'P 1'
#
loop_
_entity.id
_entity.type
_entity.pdbx_description
1 polymer ?
#
loop_
_entity_poly.entity_id
_entity_poly.type
_entity_poly.pdbx_seq_one_letter_code
_entity_poly.pdbx_strand_id
1 'polypeptide(L)'
;AAYEPCISVAAVSCTYEAAWYTNYGPTVDICAPGGGDAADFSRPIHYNEGYNLSTLPTDLQNGMTFVYTNFRGEVETHTIDYVSETLGYGYMQGTSMACPHVSGVAALIVSRFGAPGFTNEQLKEKLFSTARDIDSYQGPIYNGRGTYAGKIGKLVDAGAALDSGEVPPVSDQPTITPATGQNDTFTLGAS
;
A
#
# COMPACT_ATOMS: atom_id res chain seq x y z
N ALA A 1 10.76 -0.76 4.52
CA ALA A 1 11.06 -2.18 4.34
C ALA A 1 12.17 -2.35 3.31
N ALA A 2 13.42 -2.36 3.72
CA ALA A 2 14.58 -2.58 2.83
C ALA A 2 15.01 -4.06 2.80
N TYR A 3 14.17 -4.96 3.35
CA TYR A 3 14.43 -6.40 3.32
C TYR A 3 13.91 -6.97 2.00
N GLU A 4 14.78 -7.53 1.21
CA GLU A 4 14.53 -7.92 -0.19
C GLU A 4 13.27 -8.79 -0.41
N PRO A 5 12.92 -9.75 0.44
CA PRO A 5 11.66 -10.50 0.29
C PRO A 5 10.38 -9.68 0.53
N CYS A 6 10.46 -8.51 1.17
CA CYS A 6 9.32 -7.63 1.40
C CYS A 6 9.07 -6.71 0.20
N ILE A 7 7.80 -6.32 0.02
CA ILE A 7 7.43 -5.23 -0.88
C ILE A 7 7.35 -3.94 -0.07
N SER A 8 8.17 -2.96 -0.42
CA SER A 8 8.20 -1.64 0.20
C SER A 8 7.23 -0.70 -0.50
N VAL A 9 6.24 -0.19 0.25
CA VAL A 9 5.14 0.59 -0.32
C VAL A 9 5.22 2.06 0.11
N ALA A 10 5.28 2.96 -0.88
CA ALA A 10 5.13 4.40 -0.67
C ALA A 10 3.67 4.82 -0.75
N ALA A 11 3.37 6.03 -0.26
CA ALA A 11 2.04 6.61 -0.29
C ALA A 11 1.93 7.77 -1.28
N VAL A 12 0.83 7.81 -2.03
CA VAL A 12 0.44 8.94 -2.86
C VAL A 12 -0.90 9.51 -2.42
N SER A 13 -1.09 10.80 -2.73
CA SER A 13 -2.36 11.51 -2.56
C SER A 13 -3.35 11.14 -3.67
N CYS A 14 -4.57 11.67 -3.61
CA CYS A 14 -5.57 11.51 -4.66
C CYS A 14 -5.19 12.24 -5.97
N THR A 15 -4.18 13.10 -5.97
CA THR A 15 -3.64 13.80 -7.15
C THR A 15 -2.47 13.04 -7.79
N TYR A 16 -2.15 11.83 -7.32
CA TYR A 16 -1.01 11.01 -7.72
C TYR A 16 0.37 11.54 -7.30
N GLU A 17 0.42 12.63 -6.56
CA GLU A 17 1.65 13.19 -6.00
C GLU A 17 2.05 12.43 -4.74
N ALA A 18 3.35 12.39 -4.46
CA ALA A 18 3.86 11.82 -3.21
C ALA A 18 3.18 12.47 -2.00
N ALA A 19 2.66 11.66 -1.08
CA ALA A 19 2.09 12.17 0.15
C ALA A 19 3.19 12.78 1.04
N TRP A 20 2.90 13.85 1.76
CA TRP A 20 3.87 14.60 2.55
C TRP A 20 4.65 13.76 3.57
N TYR A 21 4.05 12.70 4.05
CA TYR A 21 4.63 11.78 5.07
C TYR A 21 5.34 10.57 4.45
N THR A 22 5.29 10.39 3.11
CA THR A 22 5.81 9.16 2.50
C THR A 22 7.32 9.07 2.59
N ASN A 23 7.81 7.84 2.81
CA ASN A 23 9.22 7.53 2.61
C ASN A 23 9.50 7.37 1.11
N TYR A 24 10.74 7.63 0.71
CA TYR A 24 11.19 7.57 -0.68
C TYR A 24 12.64 7.10 -0.77
N GLY A 25 13.03 6.62 -1.92
CA GLY A 25 14.41 6.20 -2.18
C GLY A 25 14.50 4.90 -2.98
N PRO A 26 15.73 4.39 -3.18
CA PRO A 26 15.99 3.25 -4.08
C PRO A 26 15.44 1.91 -3.55
N THR A 27 15.00 1.86 -2.31
CA THR A 27 14.44 0.65 -1.69
C THR A 27 12.92 0.65 -1.65
N VAL A 28 12.28 1.63 -2.29
CA VAL A 28 10.83 1.65 -2.46
C VAL A 28 10.47 0.95 -3.77
N ASP A 29 9.61 -0.06 -3.69
CA ASP A 29 9.29 -0.92 -4.83
C ASP A 29 8.07 -0.39 -5.61
N ILE A 30 7.03 0.05 -4.90
CA ILE A 30 5.75 0.41 -5.49
C ILE A 30 5.06 1.47 -4.63
N CYS A 31 4.12 2.21 -5.19
CA CYS A 31 3.29 3.11 -4.40
C CYS A 31 1.79 2.80 -4.56
N ALA A 32 1.00 3.29 -3.61
CA ALA A 32 -0.44 3.13 -3.59
C ALA A 32 -1.11 4.32 -2.89
N PRO A 33 -2.44 4.50 -3.02
CA PRO A 33 -3.17 5.55 -2.33
C PRO A 33 -3.00 5.44 -0.81
N GLY A 34 -2.30 6.40 -0.22
CA GLY A 34 -2.13 6.53 1.23
C GLY A 34 -3.00 7.65 1.83
N GLY A 35 -3.57 8.49 0.96
CA GLY A 35 -4.39 9.64 1.34
C GLY A 35 -3.58 10.83 1.81
N GLY A 36 -4.27 11.93 2.05
CA GLY A 36 -3.70 13.19 2.55
C GLY A 36 -3.20 14.14 1.47
N ASP A 37 -2.53 15.20 1.92
CA ASP A 37 -2.01 16.24 1.04
C ASP A 37 -0.76 15.78 0.28
N ALA A 38 -0.52 16.42 -0.87
CA ALA A 38 0.74 16.30 -1.59
C ALA A 38 1.92 16.82 -0.75
N ALA A 39 3.11 16.31 -0.99
CA ALA A 39 4.30 16.65 -0.21
C ALA A 39 4.71 18.13 -0.31
N ASP A 40 4.32 18.81 -1.36
CA ASP A 40 4.61 20.24 -1.55
C ASP A 40 3.54 21.18 -0.97
N PHE A 41 2.45 20.64 -0.41
CA PHE A 41 1.31 21.39 0.13
C PHE A 41 0.70 22.41 -0.86
N SER A 42 0.99 22.28 -2.16
CA SER A 42 0.50 23.19 -3.19
C SER A 42 -1.01 23.10 -3.39
N ARG A 43 -1.60 21.99 -2.98
CA ARG A 43 -3.03 21.71 -3.06
C ARG A 43 -3.52 21.11 -1.75
N PRO A 44 -3.97 21.92 -0.79
CA PRO A 44 -4.62 21.40 0.40
C PRO A 44 -5.87 20.61 0.00
N ILE A 45 -5.93 19.36 0.43
CA ILE A 45 -7.03 18.45 0.12
C ILE A 45 -7.97 18.41 1.31
N HIS A 46 -9.25 18.59 1.05
CA HIS A 46 -10.24 18.45 2.11
C HIS A 46 -10.25 17.02 2.66
N TYR A 47 -10.36 16.89 3.96
CA TYR A 47 -10.27 15.65 4.72
C TYR A 47 -11.06 14.48 4.12
N ASN A 48 -12.28 14.73 3.64
CA ASN A 48 -13.17 13.74 3.04
C ASN A 48 -12.92 13.47 1.54
N GLU A 49 -12.07 14.22 0.89
CA GLU A 49 -11.80 14.08 -0.56
C GLU A 49 -10.50 13.32 -0.85
N GLY A 50 -9.52 13.39 0.05
CA GLY A 50 -8.18 12.86 -0.17
C GLY A 50 -7.74 11.75 0.78
N TYR A 51 -8.53 11.42 1.79
CA TYR A 51 -8.20 10.41 2.79
C TYR A 51 -8.85 9.06 2.46
N ASN A 52 -8.29 7.99 2.99
CA ASN A 52 -8.84 6.65 2.80
C ASN A 52 -9.96 6.38 3.80
N LEU A 53 -11.15 6.11 3.29
CA LEU A 53 -12.29 5.66 4.08
C LEU A 53 -12.16 4.15 4.34
N SER A 54 -12.22 3.74 5.60
CA SER A 54 -12.18 2.32 5.97
C SER A 54 -12.94 2.06 7.25
N THR A 55 -13.07 0.79 7.61
CA THR A 55 -13.69 0.36 8.86
C THR A 55 -12.78 0.65 10.04
N LEU A 56 -13.38 1.10 11.14
CA LEU A 56 -12.72 1.32 12.42
C LEU A 56 -13.45 0.53 13.51
N PRO A 57 -12.77 0.15 14.61
CA PRO A 57 -13.42 -0.47 15.76
C PRO A 57 -14.55 0.43 16.32
N THR A 58 -15.72 -0.14 16.57
CA THR A 58 -16.91 0.59 17.06
C THR A 58 -16.94 0.77 18.59
N ASP A 59 -16.03 0.13 19.30
CA ASP A 59 -15.88 0.22 20.74
C ASP A 59 -15.06 1.43 21.22
N LEU A 60 -14.48 2.17 20.29
CA LEU A 60 -13.77 3.41 20.57
C LEU A 60 -14.75 4.58 20.63
N GLN A 61 -15.42 4.75 21.77
CA GLN A 61 -16.26 5.91 22.03
C GLN A 61 -15.41 7.19 21.89
N ASN A 62 -15.80 8.13 21.06
CA ASN A 62 -15.12 9.40 20.75
C ASN A 62 -13.95 9.36 19.74
N GLY A 63 -13.91 8.38 18.85
CA GLY A 63 -12.86 8.28 17.84
C GLY A 63 -11.55 7.68 18.36
N MET A 64 -10.61 7.48 17.45
CA MET A 64 -9.28 6.97 17.77
C MET A 64 -8.31 8.15 17.92
N THR A 65 -7.72 8.31 19.09
CA THR A 65 -6.77 9.37 19.38
C THR A 65 -5.36 8.83 19.44
N PHE A 66 -4.46 9.43 18.64
CA PHE A 66 -3.02 9.15 18.66
C PHE A 66 -2.28 10.32 19.30
N VAL A 67 -1.36 10.00 20.18
CA VAL A 67 -0.40 10.95 20.72
C VAL A 67 0.96 10.61 20.18
N TYR A 68 1.60 11.55 19.50
CA TYR A 68 2.93 11.35 18.91
C TYR A 68 3.80 12.57 19.12
N THR A 69 5.10 12.38 19.00
CA THR A 69 6.05 13.50 19.04
C THR A 69 6.47 13.82 17.62
N ASN A 70 6.22 15.06 17.19
CA ASN A 70 6.60 15.53 15.86
C ASN A 70 8.13 15.70 15.72
N PHE A 71 8.59 16.02 14.51
CA PHE A 71 10.02 16.21 14.21
C PHE A 71 10.66 17.40 14.93
N ARG A 72 9.86 18.29 15.54
CA ARG A 72 10.32 19.42 16.37
C ARG A 72 10.42 19.03 17.85
N GLY A 73 10.08 17.80 18.22
CA GLY A 73 10.06 17.34 19.61
C GLY A 73 8.80 17.77 20.38
N GLU A 74 7.78 18.29 19.69
CA GLU A 74 6.50 18.70 20.29
C GLU A 74 5.54 17.52 20.34
N VAL A 75 4.80 17.40 21.43
CA VAL A 75 3.76 16.36 21.58
C VAL A 75 2.49 16.86 20.91
N GLU A 76 2.03 16.13 19.92
CA GLU A 76 0.79 16.40 19.18
C GLU A 76 -0.23 15.30 19.43
N THR A 77 -1.49 15.68 19.40
CA THR A 77 -2.63 14.77 19.50
C THR A 77 -3.45 14.85 18.21
N HIS A 78 -3.65 13.71 17.59
CA HIS A 78 -4.48 13.59 16.39
C HIS A 78 -5.66 12.65 16.70
N THR A 79 -6.87 13.14 16.50
CA THR A 79 -8.09 12.34 16.66
C THR A 79 -8.67 12.03 15.29
N ILE A 80 -8.94 10.76 15.03
CA ILE A 80 -9.63 10.32 13.84
C ILE A 80 -11.12 10.34 14.13
N ASP A 81 -11.82 11.21 13.43
CA ASP A 81 -13.27 11.32 13.56
C ASP A 81 -13.98 10.21 12.78
N TYR A 82 -15.00 9.63 13.35
CA TYR A 82 -15.88 8.73 12.64
C TYR A 82 -16.74 9.49 11.63
N VAL A 83 -16.85 8.94 10.42
CA VAL A 83 -17.88 9.37 9.46
C VAL A 83 -19.26 8.92 9.94
N SER A 84 -19.29 7.80 10.65
CA SER A 84 -20.50 7.29 11.30
C SER A 84 -20.08 6.46 12.52
N GLU A 85 -20.39 6.95 13.71
CA GLU A 85 -20.15 6.23 14.98
C GLU A 85 -20.89 4.89 15.02
N THR A 86 -22.08 4.83 14.39
CA THR A 86 -22.93 3.63 14.38
C THR A 86 -22.40 2.56 13.44
N LEU A 87 -21.75 2.96 12.35
CA LEU A 87 -21.27 2.03 11.30
C LEU A 87 -19.78 1.73 11.38
N GLY A 88 -19.03 2.40 12.26
CA GLY A 88 -17.60 2.16 12.45
C GLY A 88 -16.74 2.45 11.20
N TYR A 89 -17.01 3.57 10.51
CA TYR A 89 -16.21 4.04 9.38
C TYR A 89 -15.52 5.35 9.71
N GLY A 90 -14.28 5.51 9.28
CA GLY A 90 -13.53 6.75 9.43
C GLY A 90 -12.49 6.93 8.33
N TYR A 91 -11.98 8.15 8.24
CA TYR A 91 -10.95 8.54 7.27
C TYR A 91 -9.57 8.50 7.90
N MET A 92 -8.62 7.87 7.21
CA MET A 92 -7.22 7.81 7.63
C MET A 92 -6.27 8.10 6.47
N GLN A 93 -5.07 8.57 6.82
CA GLN A 93 -3.94 8.70 5.88
C GLN A 93 -2.71 8.00 6.44
N GLY A 94 -1.83 7.56 5.57
CA GLY A 94 -0.57 6.93 5.96
C GLY A 94 -0.09 5.89 4.95
N THR A 95 1.19 5.55 5.01
CA THR A 95 1.73 4.38 4.29
C THR A 95 1.07 3.08 4.78
N SER A 96 0.54 3.08 6.01
CA SER A 96 -0.29 1.99 6.55
C SER A 96 -1.61 1.80 5.80
N MET A 97 -2.12 2.83 5.11
CA MET A 97 -3.29 2.77 4.23
C MET A 97 -2.89 2.42 2.80
N ALA A 98 -1.71 2.81 2.34
CA ALA A 98 -1.18 2.43 1.04
C ALA A 98 -0.87 0.92 0.95
N CYS A 99 -0.26 0.35 1.97
CA CYS A 99 0.13 -1.06 2.02
C CYS A 99 -1.04 -2.04 1.77
N PRO A 100 -2.20 -1.93 2.42
CA PRO A 100 -3.33 -2.83 2.17
C PRO A 100 -3.91 -2.70 0.76
N HIS A 101 -3.78 -1.57 0.07
CA HIS A 101 -4.17 -1.47 -1.34
C HIS A 101 -3.31 -2.41 -2.20
N VAL A 102 -1.99 -2.42 -2.01
CA VAL A 102 -1.09 -3.36 -2.71
C VAL A 102 -1.42 -4.81 -2.34
N SER A 103 -1.69 -5.09 -1.06
CA SER A 103 -2.10 -6.43 -0.60
C SER A 103 -3.43 -6.86 -1.23
N GLY A 104 -4.38 -5.95 -1.37
CA GLY A 104 -5.66 -6.21 -2.04
C GLY A 104 -5.48 -6.55 -3.53
N VAL A 105 -4.66 -5.78 -4.25
CA VAL A 105 -4.33 -6.08 -5.65
C VAL A 105 -3.59 -7.41 -5.78
N ALA A 106 -2.65 -7.70 -4.87
CA ALA A 106 -1.98 -8.99 -4.81
C ALA A 106 -2.98 -10.15 -4.62
N ALA A 107 -3.95 -9.99 -3.73
CA ALA A 107 -5.02 -10.98 -3.53
C ALA A 107 -5.89 -11.18 -4.79
N LEU A 108 -6.21 -10.11 -5.50
CA LEU A 108 -6.93 -10.18 -6.78
C LEU A 108 -6.12 -10.94 -7.85
N ILE A 109 -4.81 -10.67 -7.95
CA ILE A 109 -3.90 -11.39 -8.86
C ILE A 109 -3.89 -12.88 -8.51
N VAL A 110 -3.71 -13.23 -7.24
CA VAL A 110 -3.73 -14.63 -6.79
C VAL A 110 -5.09 -15.28 -7.06
N SER A 111 -6.18 -14.57 -6.84
CA SER A 111 -7.52 -15.10 -7.14
C SER A 111 -7.73 -15.37 -8.63
N ARG A 112 -7.13 -14.58 -9.50
CA ARG A 112 -7.28 -14.68 -10.96
C ARG A 112 -6.33 -15.70 -11.59
N PHE A 113 -5.08 -15.74 -11.12
CA PHE A 113 -3.98 -16.47 -11.75
C PHE A 113 -3.36 -17.55 -10.86
N GLY A 114 -3.76 -17.63 -9.58
CA GLY A 114 -3.19 -18.51 -8.56
C GLY A 114 -3.55 -19.99 -8.75
N ALA A 115 -3.23 -20.54 -9.90
CA ALA A 115 -3.28 -21.99 -10.13
C ALA A 115 -2.10 -22.69 -9.43
N PRO A 116 -2.13 -24.03 -9.27
CA PRO A 116 -0.94 -24.76 -8.85
C PRO A 116 0.25 -24.37 -9.72
N GLY A 117 1.26 -23.72 -9.15
CA GLY A 117 2.35 -23.21 -9.90
C GLY A 117 2.62 -21.72 -9.80
N PHE A 118 1.73 -20.97 -9.30
CA PHE A 118 1.89 -19.54 -9.14
C PHE A 118 2.81 -19.22 -7.96
N THR A 119 3.94 -18.52 -8.22
CA THR A 119 4.93 -18.18 -7.19
C THR A 119 4.85 -16.73 -6.71
N ASN A 120 5.52 -16.44 -5.59
CA ASN A 120 5.65 -15.09 -5.08
C ASN A 120 6.40 -14.16 -6.04
N GLU A 121 7.38 -14.69 -6.79
CA GLU A 121 8.14 -13.96 -7.80
C GLU A 121 7.23 -13.53 -8.95
N GLN A 122 6.36 -14.42 -9.41
CA GLN A 122 5.37 -14.11 -10.45
C GLN A 122 4.36 -13.07 -9.97
N LEU A 123 3.95 -13.14 -8.71
CA LEU A 123 3.10 -12.13 -8.10
C LEU A 123 3.78 -10.75 -8.09
N LYS A 124 5.03 -10.68 -7.63
CA LYS A 124 5.82 -9.44 -7.60
C LYS A 124 6.02 -8.88 -9.01
N GLU A 125 6.43 -9.72 -9.96
CA GLU A 125 6.62 -9.30 -11.34
C GLU A 125 5.33 -8.73 -11.94
N LYS A 126 4.20 -9.39 -11.70
CA LYS A 126 2.91 -8.92 -12.20
C LYS A 126 2.51 -7.59 -11.57
N LEU A 127 2.69 -7.42 -10.26
CA LEU A 127 2.45 -6.15 -9.56
C LEU A 127 3.31 -5.01 -10.14
N PHE A 128 4.58 -5.25 -10.39
CA PHE A 128 5.51 -4.20 -10.80
C PHE A 128 5.48 -3.90 -12.30
N SER A 129 5.33 -4.92 -13.15
CA SER A 129 5.29 -4.74 -14.61
C SER A 129 4.01 -4.05 -15.09
N THR A 130 2.91 -4.21 -14.36
CA THR A 130 1.61 -3.60 -14.68
C THR A 130 1.37 -2.28 -13.95
N ALA A 131 2.24 -1.91 -13.02
CA ALA A 131 2.12 -0.66 -12.28
C ALA A 131 2.28 0.56 -13.21
N ARG A 132 1.44 1.57 -12.97
CA ARG A 132 1.35 2.79 -13.77
C ARG A 132 2.46 3.77 -13.42
N ASP A 133 3.15 4.28 -14.43
CA ASP A 133 4.11 5.37 -14.26
C ASP A 133 3.37 6.68 -13.90
N ILE A 134 3.83 7.30 -12.83
CA ILE A 134 3.29 8.57 -12.30
C ILE A 134 4.37 9.62 -12.08
N ASP A 135 5.57 9.44 -12.61
CA ASP A 135 6.69 10.36 -12.41
C ASP A 135 6.40 11.79 -12.88
N SER A 136 5.55 11.93 -13.90
CA SER A 136 5.13 13.25 -14.41
C SER A 136 4.27 14.07 -13.43
N TYR A 137 3.70 13.42 -12.40
CA TYR A 137 2.93 14.10 -11.36
C TYR A 137 3.79 14.50 -10.15
N GLN A 138 5.07 14.07 -10.11
CA GLN A 138 5.89 14.22 -8.93
C GLN A 138 6.52 15.60 -8.82
N GLY A 139 6.21 16.28 -7.73
CA GLY A 139 6.79 17.56 -7.34
C GLY A 139 8.18 17.45 -6.70
N PRO A 140 8.74 18.60 -6.26
CA PRO A 140 10.01 18.66 -5.57
C PRO A 140 9.94 17.99 -4.20
N ILE A 141 11.04 17.39 -3.78
CA ILE A 141 11.21 16.94 -2.40
C ILE A 141 11.34 18.17 -1.50
N TYR A 142 10.62 18.14 -0.38
CA TYR A 142 10.73 19.17 0.65
C TYR A 142 12.22 19.40 1.00
N ASN A 143 12.65 20.65 1.05
CA ASN A 143 14.04 21.12 1.19
C ASN A 143 14.91 21.10 -0.10
N GLY A 144 14.33 21.05 -1.28
CA GLY A 144 15.07 21.26 -2.53
C GLY A 144 16.06 20.16 -2.93
N ARG A 145 15.91 18.94 -2.38
CA ARG A 145 16.79 17.80 -2.64
C ARG A 145 16.43 17.00 -3.90
N GLY A 146 15.84 17.63 -4.90
CA GLY A 146 15.42 16.99 -6.15
C GLY A 146 13.92 16.73 -6.20
N THR A 147 13.49 15.72 -6.97
CA THR A 147 12.09 15.34 -7.14
C THR A 147 11.81 13.96 -6.54
N TYR A 148 10.55 13.65 -6.27
CA TYR A 148 10.07 12.32 -5.92
C TYR A 148 10.02 11.37 -7.12
N ALA A 149 10.07 11.88 -8.37
CA ALA A 149 10.11 11.06 -9.57
C ALA A 149 11.23 10.00 -9.52
N GLY A 150 10.88 8.75 -9.83
CA GLY A 150 11.78 7.59 -9.73
C GLY A 150 12.15 7.16 -8.32
N LYS A 151 11.52 7.71 -7.26
CA LYS A 151 11.89 7.44 -5.86
C LYS A 151 10.78 6.86 -5.01
N ILE A 152 9.56 6.80 -5.51
CA ILE A 152 8.40 6.25 -4.79
C ILE A 152 7.81 5.01 -5.46
N GLY A 153 8.49 4.50 -6.49
CA GLY A 153 8.00 3.41 -7.32
C GLY A 153 6.84 3.85 -8.22
N LYS A 154 6.30 2.91 -8.98
CA LYS A 154 5.11 3.12 -9.82
C LYS A 154 3.84 2.90 -9.02
N LEU A 155 2.73 3.47 -9.45
CA LEU A 155 1.42 3.29 -8.81
C LEU A 155 0.84 1.91 -9.13
N VAL A 156 0.43 1.17 -8.12
CA VAL A 156 -0.27 -0.10 -8.29
C VAL A 156 -1.52 0.07 -9.14
N ASP A 157 -1.73 -0.81 -10.13
CA ASP A 157 -2.88 -0.77 -11.04
C ASP A 157 -3.57 -2.14 -11.08
N ALA A 158 -4.71 -2.24 -10.41
CA ALA A 158 -5.49 -3.48 -10.33
C ALA A 158 -6.07 -3.89 -11.70
N GLY A 159 -6.53 -2.91 -12.50
CA GLY A 159 -7.09 -3.17 -13.82
C GLY A 159 -6.03 -3.77 -14.75
N ALA A 160 -4.90 -3.07 -14.90
CA ALA A 160 -3.80 -3.55 -15.72
C ALA A 160 -3.25 -4.91 -15.24
N ALA A 161 -3.18 -5.12 -13.93
CA ALA A 161 -2.71 -6.39 -13.35
C ALA A 161 -3.62 -7.57 -13.70
N LEU A 162 -4.93 -7.37 -13.78
CA LEU A 162 -5.90 -8.42 -14.11
C LEU A 162 -6.07 -8.63 -15.61
N ASP A 163 -5.86 -7.59 -16.43
CA ASP A 163 -6.01 -7.65 -17.88
C ASP A 163 -4.75 -8.12 -18.62
N SER A 164 -3.60 -8.15 -17.95
CA SER A 164 -2.27 -8.39 -18.55
C SER A 164 -1.99 -9.87 -18.91
N GLY A 165 -2.96 -10.61 -19.42
CA GLY A 165 -2.75 -11.93 -20.04
C GLY A 165 -2.39 -13.07 -19.08
N GLU A 166 -2.06 -14.23 -19.62
CA GLU A 166 -1.71 -15.43 -18.85
C GLU A 166 -0.33 -15.27 -18.17
N VAL A 167 -0.25 -15.75 -16.92
CA VAL A 167 1.04 -15.94 -16.26
C VAL A 167 1.71 -17.16 -16.90
N PRO A 168 2.97 -17.08 -17.34
CA PRO A 168 3.68 -18.23 -17.87
C PRO A 168 3.66 -19.39 -16.86
N PRO A 169 3.40 -20.63 -17.27
CA PRO A 169 3.48 -21.78 -16.37
C PRO A 169 4.89 -21.93 -15.84
N VAL A 170 5.05 -22.04 -14.54
CA VAL A 170 6.33 -22.40 -13.91
C VAL A 170 6.41 -23.90 -13.80
N SER A 171 7.51 -24.47 -14.28
CA SER A 171 7.69 -25.92 -14.41
C SER A 171 8.01 -26.64 -13.10
N ASP A 172 8.41 -25.92 -12.04
CA ASP A 172 8.81 -26.53 -10.77
C ASP A 172 8.14 -25.81 -9.58
N GLN A 173 7.24 -26.51 -8.94
CA GLN A 173 6.44 -25.95 -7.86
C GLN A 173 6.56 -26.72 -6.55
N PRO A 174 6.76 -26.01 -5.43
CA PRO A 174 6.46 -26.61 -4.14
C PRO A 174 4.95 -26.77 -3.98
N THR A 175 4.51 -27.98 -3.75
CA THR A 175 3.11 -28.29 -3.42
C THR A 175 2.85 -27.90 -1.97
N ILE A 176 1.94 -26.94 -1.75
CA ILE A 176 1.45 -26.65 -0.40
C ILE A 176 0.45 -27.74 -0.05
N THR A 177 0.86 -28.68 0.83
CA THR A 177 -0.05 -29.68 1.37
C THR A 177 -0.53 -29.19 2.74
N PRO A 178 -1.84 -28.99 2.95
CA PRO A 178 -2.34 -28.66 4.28
C PRO A 178 -1.98 -29.79 5.25
N ALA A 179 -1.39 -29.47 6.39
CA ALA A 179 -1.19 -30.43 7.46
C ALA A 179 -2.57 -30.89 7.97
N THR A 180 -2.87 -32.16 7.80
CA THR A 180 -4.07 -32.77 8.38
C THR A 180 -3.84 -32.96 9.86
N GLY A 181 -4.31 -32.05 10.68
CA GLY A 181 -4.32 -32.18 12.15
C GLY A 181 -4.07 -30.83 12.84
N GLN A 182 -5.03 -30.41 13.57
CA GLN A 182 -5.04 -29.43 14.67
C GLN A 182 -3.87 -28.44 14.72
N ASN A 183 -3.89 -27.44 13.93
CA ASN A 183 -3.24 -26.13 13.90
C ASN A 183 -2.90 -25.83 12.45
N ASP A 184 -3.24 -24.65 12.01
CA ASP A 184 -3.04 -24.13 10.65
C ASP A 184 -1.55 -23.95 10.28
N THR A 185 -0.79 -25.03 10.31
CA THR A 185 0.61 -25.08 9.91
C THR A 185 0.71 -25.63 8.49
N PHE A 186 1.14 -24.79 7.57
CA PHE A 186 1.46 -25.20 6.19
C PHE A 186 2.92 -25.63 6.12
N THR A 187 3.19 -26.80 5.58
CA THR A 187 4.55 -27.25 5.30
C THR A 187 4.82 -27.13 3.81
N LEU A 188 5.83 -26.37 3.43
CA LEU A 188 6.34 -26.35 2.07
C LEU A 188 7.16 -27.63 1.87
N GLY A 189 6.67 -28.57 1.06
CA GLY A 189 7.44 -29.70 0.61
C GLY A 189 8.33 -29.30 -0.56
N ALA A 190 9.65 -29.45 -0.43
CA ALA A 190 10.55 -29.43 -1.57
C ALA A 190 10.47 -30.79 -2.27
N SER A 191 10.21 -30.78 -3.57
CA SER A 191 10.34 -31.94 -4.46
C SER A 191 11.78 -32.16 -4.90
#